data_e2bd9572c732a02d45128aa8e94a845c
#
_entry.id   e2bd9572c732a02d45128aa8e94a845c
#
_cell.length_a   1.000
_cell.length_b   1.000
_cell.length_c   1.000
_cell.angle_alpha   90.00
_cell.angle_beta   90.00
_cell.angle_gamma   90.00
#
_symmetry.space_group_name_H-M   'P 1'
#
loop_
_entity.id
_entity.type
_entity.pdbx_description
1 polymer ?
#
loop_
_entity_poly.entity_id
_entity_poly.type
_entity_poly.pdbx_seq_one_letter_code
_entity_poly.pdbx_strand_id
1 'polypeptide(L)'
;MKKLILTAALVSLPFSAQAATFMDAAWAKQACDAWNGNATLTSELGGDEWAANDGGRGYKLIQMYRDKCGAGSKVQITIENKDGKAICTYGGKPDGKAFNPEHDYLMHANDEDWTCMGEGSFGCGAMGAMTTGKLKFEGPKMEAMGVMGPFNSFLKLTGTVGGDKGACN
;
A
#
# COMPACT_ATOMS: atom_id res chain seq x y z
N MET A 1 -40.72 14.79 50.84
CA MET A 1 -40.04 15.28 49.62
C MET A 1 -39.21 14.13 49.07
N LYS A 2 -39.78 13.44 48.03
CA LYS A 2 -39.07 12.30 47.39
C LYS A 2 -38.27 12.83 46.19
N LYS A 3 -36.95 12.72 46.24
CA LYS A 3 -36.08 13.07 45.10
C LYS A 3 -36.06 11.91 44.10
N LEU A 4 -36.60 12.16 42.88
CA LEU A 4 -36.43 11.26 41.76
C LEU A 4 -35.04 11.46 41.18
N ILE A 5 -34.24 10.40 41.19
CA ILE A 5 -32.96 10.37 40.50
C ILE A 5 -33.22 9.79 39.09
N LEU A 6 -33.08 10.62 38.08
CA LEU A 6 -33.20 10.23 36.69
C LEU A 6 -31.83 9.69 36.24
N THR A 7 -31.71 8.38 36.10
CA THR A 7 -30.50 7.73 35.56
C THR A 7 -30.57 7.77 34.03
N ALA A 8 -29.76 8.60 33.41
CA ALA A 8 -29.60 8.62 31.95
C ALA A 8 -28.70 7.44 31.53
N ALA A 9 -29.26 6.45 30.85
CA ALA A 9 -28.51 5.36 30.23
C ALA A 9 -27.88 5.87 28.91
N LEU A 10 -26.55 6.01 28.88
CA LEU A 10 -25.81 6.22 27.62
C LEU A 10 -25.85 4.91 26.81
N VAL A 11 -26.62 4.93 25.73
CA VAL A 11 -26.59 3.87 24.71
C VAL A 11 -25.38 4.11 23.82
N SER A 12 -24.30 3.37 24.06
CA SER A 12 -23.15 3.33 23.15
C SER A 12 -23.53 2.47 21.92
N LEU A 13 -23.80 3.11 20.80
CA LEU A 13 -23.96 2.44 19.51
C LEU A 13 -22.61 1.85 19.08
N PRO A 14 -22.52 0.57 18.71
CA PRO A 14 -21.29 0.02 18.16
C PRO A 14 -21.06 0.67 16.79
N PHE A 15 -19.96 1.39 16.65
CA PHE A 15 -19.44 1.85 15.37
C PHE A 15 -18.96 0.59 14.62
N SER A 16 -19.77 0.06 13.71
CA SER A 16 -19.31 -0.96 12.77
C SER A 16 -18.33 -0.31 11.82
N ALA A 17 -17.02 -0.46 12.09
CA ALA A 17 -15.99 -0.11 11.13
C ALA A 17 -16.16 -1.02 9.90
N GLN A 18 -16.75 -0.49 8.83
CA GLN A 18 -16.77 -1.19 7.55
C GLN A 18 -15.32 -1.35 7.08
N ALA A 19 -14.97 -2.59 6.69
CA ALA A 19 -13.67 -2.84 6.06
C ALA A 19 -13.55 -1.97 4.80
N ALA A 20 -12.40 -1.31 4.64
CA ALA A 20 -12.13 -0.52 3.44
C ALA A 20 -12.24 -1.40 2.19
N THR A 21 -12.68 -0.83 1.08
CA THR A 21 -12.59 -1.52 -0.22
C THR A 21 -11.11 -1.69 -0.56
N PHE A 22 -10.74 -2.91 -0.96
CA PHE A 22 -9.35 -3.21 -1.32
C PHE A 22 -8.85 -2.26 -2.41
N MET A 23 -7.75 -1.57 -2.14
CA MET A 23 -7.17 -0.52 -3.00
C MET A 23 -8.11 0.67 -3.26
N ASP A 24 -8.87 1.10 -2.25
CA ASP A 24 -9.44 2.45 -2.22
C ASP A 24 -8.55 3.45 -1.47
N ALA A 25 -8.97 4.70 -1.36
CA ALA A 25 -8.19 5.74 -0.67
C ALA A 25 -8.01 5.46 0.83
N ALA A 26 -9.01 4.86 1.48
CA ALA A 26 -8.93 4.50 2.89
C ALA A 26 -7.96 3.33 3.09
N TRP A 27 -8.01 2.34 2.19
CA TRP A 27 -7.05 1.25 2.16
C TRP A 27 -5.62 1.76 1.95
N ALA A 28 -5.40 2.68 1.01
CA ALA A 28 -4.07 3.23 0.75
C ALA A 28 -3.49 3.96 1.97
N LYS A 29 -4.35 4.66 2.74
CA LYS A 29 -3.95 5.24 4.02
C LYS A 29 -3.51 4.16 5.01
N GLN A 30 -4.29 3.09 5.17
CA GLN A 30 -3.94 1.96 6.04
C GLN A 30 -2.65 1.26 5.59
N ALA A 31 -2.45 1.11 4.27
CA ALA A 31 -1.21 0.56 3.71
C ALA A 31 0.01 1.44 4.02
N CYS A 32 -0.15 2.77 3.99
CA CYS A 32 0.87 3.72 4.39
C CYS A 32 1.21 3.61 5.88
N ASP A 33 0.20 3.52 6.75
CA ASP A 33 0.39 3.32 8.19
C ASP A 33 1.09 1.97 8.47
N ALA A 34 0.69 0.89 7.78
CA ALA A 34 1.28 -0.44 7.91
C ALA A 34 2.73 -0.50 7.37
N TRP A 35 3.04 0.24 6.29
CA TRP A 35 4.41 0.43 5.80
C TRP A 35 5.31 0.97 6.90
N ASN A 36 4.87 2.02 7.60
CA ASN A 36 5.64 2.66 8.66
C ASN A 36 5.85 1.76 9.88
N GLY A 37 5.00 0.78 10.10
CA GLY A 37 5.16 -0.27 11.10
C GLY A 37 6.07 -1.43 10.70
N ASN A 38 6.55 -1.47 9.45
CA ASN A 38 7.33 -2.59 8.91
C ASN A 38 8.82 -2.20 8.79
N ALA A 39 9.66 -2.76 9.68
CA ALA A 39 11.09 -2.45 9.71
C ALA A 39 11.82 -2.82 8.41
N THR A 40 11.43 -3.91 7.74
CA THR A 40 12.01 -4.31 6.45
C THR A 40 11.78 -3.23 5.39
N LEU A 41 10.59 -2.63 5.35
CA LEU A 41 10.26 -1.57 4.40
C LEU A 41 10.95 -0.25 4.78
N THR A 42 10.88 0.13 6.05
CA THR A 42 11.41 1.44 6.47
C THR A 42 12.93 1.48 6.54
N SER A 43 13.57 0.41 6.98
CA SER A 43 15.03 0.43 7.20
C SER A 43 15.83 -0.08 6.00
N GLU A 44 15.38 -1.17 5.33
CA GLU A 44 16.12 -1.73 4.21
C GLU A 44 15.91 -0.98 2.88
N LEU A 45 14.84 -0.18 2.76
CA LEU A 45 14.60 0.70 1.62
C LEU A 45 15.04 2.15 1.88
N GLY A 46 15.48 2.44 3.10
CA GLY A 46 16.01 3.76 3.47
C GLY A 46 17.45 3.96 3.04
N GLY A 47 18.03 5.10 3.45
CA GLY A 47 19.43 5.41 3.16
C GLY A 47 19.67 5.90 1.74
N ASP A 48 20.84 5.57 1.20
CA ASP A 48 21.35 6.16 -0.05
C ASP A 48 21.02 5.34 -1.30
N GLU A 49 20.29 4.23 -1.14
CA GLU A 49 19.96 3.34 -2.25
C GLU A 49 18.56 3.57 -2.80
N TRP A 50 17.57 2.76 -2.37
CA TRP A 50 16.24 2.78 -2.98
C TRP A 50 15.51 4.11 -2.77
N ALA A 51 15.45 4.61 -1.54
CA ALA A 51 14.71 5.85 -1.24
C ALA A 51 15.39 7.10 -1.81
N ALA A 52 16.70 7.07 -2.01
CA ALA A 52 17.47 8.16 -2.58
C ALA A 52 17.40 8.21 -4.12
N ASN A 53 17.00 7.11 -4.78
CA ASN A 53 16.78 7.10 -6.23
C ASN A 53 15.40 7.73 -6.57
N ASP A 54 15.25 8.99 -6.27
CA ASP A 54 14.00 9.76 -6.38
C ASP A 54 14.03 10.84 -7.48
N GLY A 55 15.12 10.94 -8.22
CA GLY A 55 15.33 11.98 -9.24
C GLY A 55 15.47 13.38 -8.67
N GLY A 56 15.88 13.51 -7.41
CA GLY A 56 16.04 14.78 -6.69
C GLY A 56 14.72 15.42 -6.26
N ARG A 57 13.62 14.65 -6.27
CA ARG A 57 12.27 15.14 -5.91
C ARG A 57 11.98 15.08 -4.42
N GLY A 58 12.79 14.35 -3.64
CA GLY A 58 12.57 14.10 -2.21
C GLY A 58 11.50 13.05 -1.91
N TYR A 59 10.94 12.39 -2.92
CA TYR A 59 9.92 11.35 -2.76
C TYR A 59 9.93 10.35 -3.90
N LYS A 60 9.39 9.15 -3.62
CA LYS A 60 9.02 8.14 -4.61
C LYS A 60 7.52 7.82 -4.51
N LEU A 61 6.89 7.52 -5.64
CA LEU A 61 5.49 7.13 -5.71
C LEU A 61 5.39 5.62 -5.95
N ILE A 62 4.49 4.99 -5.22
CA ILE A 62 4.02 3.63 -5.52
C ILE A 62 2.54 3.73 -5.81
N GLN A 63 2.16 3.52 -7.07
CA GLN A 63 0.78 3.51 -7.53
C GLN A 63 0.31 2.08 -7.78
N MET A 64 -0.92 1.78 -7.43
CA MET A 64 -1.49 0.44 -7.55
C MET A 64 -2.95 0.51 -7.98
N TYR A 65 -3.39 -0.52 -8.73
CA TYR A 65 -4.81 -0.72 -9.01
C TYR A 65 -5.12 -2.20 -9.27
N ARG A 66 -6.40 -2.52 -9.26
CA ARG A 66 -6.95 -3.84 -9.61
C ARG A 66 -7.38 -3.83 -11.06
N ASP A 67 -7.00 -4.85 -11.82
CA ASP A 67 -7.30 -4.92 -13.27
C ASP A 67 -8.79 -4.73 -13.56
N LYS A 68 -9.67 -5.36 -12.78
CA LYS A 68 -11.11 -5.25 -12.97
C LYS A 68 -11.67 -3.84 -12.72
N CYS A 69 -10.98 -3.03 -11.92
CA CYS A 69 -11.40 -1.67 -11.58
C CYS A 69 -10.77 -0.63 -12.54
N GLY A 70 -9.76 -1.05 -13.30
CA GLY A 70 -9.09 -0.23 -14.30
C GLY A 70 -8.16 0.84 -13.73
N ALA A 71 -7.34 1.42 -14.61
CA ALA A 71 -6.31 2.38 -14.23
C ALA A 71 -6.86 3.69 -13.63
N GLY A 72 -8.12 4.02 -13.86
CA GLY A 72 -8.78 5.19 -13.24
C GLY A 72 -9.01 5.06 -11.73
N SER A 73 -8.96 3.84 -11.19
CA SER A 73 -9.12 3.55 -9.77
C SER A 73 -7.80 3.54 -8.99
N LYS A 74 -6.70 3.99 -9.59
CA LYS A 74 -5.38 3.97 -8.95
C LYS A 74 -5.40 4.62 -7.57
N VAL A 75 -4.72 3.96 -6.64
CA VAL A 75 -4.30 4.53 -5.37
C VAL A 75 -2.81 4.76 -5.36
N GLN A 76 -2.34 5.58 -4.46
CA GLN A 76 -0.96 5.99 -4.32
C GLN A 76 -0.52 5.95 -2.87
N ILE A 77 0.70 5.48 -2.63
CA ILE A 77 1.46 5.82 -1.43
C ILE A 77 2.70 6.60 -1.84
N THR A 78 3.09 7.56 -1.01
CA THR A 78 4.28 8.41 -1.22
C THR A 78 5.30 8.09 -0.15
N ILE A 79 6.52 7.78 -0.56
CA ILE A 79 7.62 7.41 0.34
C ILE A 79 8.68 8.51 0.28
N GLU A 80 9.12 8.97 1.43
CA GLU A 80 10.21 9.94 1.57
C GLU A 80 11.35 9.33 2.38
N ASN A 81 12.58 9.72 2.05
CA ASN A 81 13.75 9.36 2.86
C ASN A 81 13.84 10.34 4.05
N LYS A 82 13.56 9.85 5.25
CA LYS A 82 13.61 10.63 6.50
C LYS A 82 14.57 9.98 7.48
N ASP A 83 15.64 10.65 7.80
CA ASP A 83 16.66 10.18 8.74
C ASP A 83 17.18 8.77 8.39
N GLY A 84 17.43 8.53 7.10
CA GLY A 84 17.89 7.24 6.59
C GLY A 84 16.84 6.14 6.55
N LYS A 85 15.55 6.47 6.69
CA LYS A 85 14.42 5.54 6.61
C LYS A 85 13.47 5.89 5.47
N ALA A 86 12.96 4.88 4.78
CA ALA A 86 11.90 5.02 3.79
C ALA A 86 10.55 5.14 4.51
N ILE A 87 10.08 6.35 4.74
CA ILE A 87 8.85 6.65 5.48
C ILE A 87 7.72 6.95 4.53
N CYS A 88 6.59 6.26 4.70
CA CYS A 88 5.36 6.62 4.00
C CYS A 88 4.75 7.87 4.62
N THR A 89 4.56 8.91 3.79
CA THR A 89 4.06 10.22 4.22
C THR A 89 2.65 10.53 3.69
N TYR A 90 2.20 9.75 2.72
CA TYR A 90 0.86 9.89 2.15
C TYR A 90 0.33 8.54 1.66
N GLY A 91 -0.96 8.31 1.86
CA GLY A 91 -1.71 7.19 1.28
C GLY A 91 -3.12 7.66 0.91
N GLY A 92 -3.51 7.46 -0.35
CA GLY A 92 -4.81 7.92 -0.87
C GLY A 92 -4.97 7.80 -2.37
N LYS A 93 -5.84 8.61 -2.95
CA LYS A 93 -5.89 8.81 -4.41
C LYS A 93 -4.63 9.56 -4.87
N PRO A 94 -4.21 9.44 -6.15
CA PRO A 94 -3.12 10.26 -6.67
C PRO A 94 -3.33 11.75 -6.34
N ASP A 95 -2.31 12.38 -5.74
CA ASP A 95 -2.38 13.74 -5.19
C ASP A 95 -1.90 14.82 -6.18
N GLY A 96 -1.75 14.47 -7.46
CA GLY A 96 -1.30 15.37 -8.52
C GLY A 96 0.22 15.43 -8.71
N LYS A 97 1.01 14.74 -7.88
CA LYS A 97 2.45 14.57 -8.16
C LYS A 97 2.64 13.76 -9.45
N ALA A 98 3.54 14.22 -10.32
CA ALA A 98 3.82 13.55 -11.58
C ALA A 98 4.50 12.20 -11.34
N PHE A 99 3.94 11.13 -11.91
CA PHE A 99 4.56 9.81 -11.95
C PHE A 99 5.74 9.83 -12.93
N ASN A 100 6.89 9.32 -12.50
CA ASN A 100 8.08 9.14 -13.34
C ASN A 100 8.53 7.68 -13.32
N PRO A 101 8.40 6.93 -14.44
CA PRO A 101 8.73 5.51 -14.50
C PRO A 101 10.22 5.20 -14.33
N GLU A 102 11.10 6.19 -14.31
CA GLU A 102 12.51 6.01 -14.00
C GLU A 102 12.78 5.88 -12.49
N HIS A 103 11.83 6.34 -11.66
CA HIS A 103 11.98 6.37 -10.20
C HIS A 103 10.79 5.79 -9.44
N ASP A 104 9.60 5.82 -10.00
CA ASP A 104 8.35 5.42 -9.36
C ASP A 104 7.91 4.03 -9.79
N TYR A 105 7.02 3.42 -9.01
CA TYR A 105 6.46 2.10 -9.26
C TYR A 105 4.97 2.20 -9.57
N LEU A 106 4.53 1.64 -10.69
CA LEU A 106 3.13 1.35 -10.95
C LEU A 106 2.93 -0.15 -11.03
N MET A 107 2.01 -0.65 -10.24
CA MET A 107 1.72 -2.08 -10.13
C MET A 107 0.24 -2.36 -10.30
N HIS A 108 -0.09 -3.39 -11.07
CA HIS A 108 -1.46 -3.85 -11.15
C HIS A 108 -1.54 -5.35 -11.40
N ALA A 109 -2.64 -5.94 -10.98
CA ALA A 109 -2.93 -7.36 -11.13
C ALA A 109 -4.44 -7.60 -11.02
N ASN A 110 -4.89 -8.80 -11.35
CA ASN A 110 -6.24 -9.24 -11.01
C ASN A 110 -6.35 -9.55 -9.50
N ASP A 111 -7.56 -9.73 -9.00
CA ASP A 111 -7.81 -9.92 -7.56
C ASP A 111 -7.22 -11.22 -7.00
N GLU A 112 -7.18 -12.29 -7.82
CA GLU A 112 -6.63 -13.59 -7.43
C GLU A 112 -5.12 -13.50 -7.27
N ASP A 113 -4.44 -12.84 -8.21
CA ASP A 113 -3.00 -12.61 -8.13
C ASP A 113 -2.63 -11.67 -6.98
N TRP A 114 -3.40 -10.62 -6.73
CA TRP A 114 -3.23 -9.78 -5.52
C TRP A 114 -3.40 -10.61 -4.23
N THR A 115 -4.37 -11.52 -4.19
CA THR A 115 -4.57 -12.43 -3.05
C THR A 115 -3.37 -13.35 -2.86
N CYS A 116 -2.93 -14.01 -3.93
CA CYS A 116 -1.77 -14.91 -3.92
C CYS A 116 -0.49 -14.21 -3.41
N MET A 117 -0.23 -12.99 -3.90
CA MET A 117 0.91 -12.17 -3.45
C MET A 117 0.77 -11.74 -1.99
N GLY A 118 -0.41 -11.30 -1.58
CA GLY A 118 -0.70 -10.87 -0.22
C GLY A 118 -0.58 -11.99 0.82
N GLU A 119 -0.94 -13.21 0.45
CA GLU A 119 -0.75 -14.42 1.28
C GLU A 119 0.72 -14.89 1.30
N GLY A 120 1.52 -14.46 0.35
CA GLY A 120 2.89 -14.95 0.16
C GLY A 120 2.94 -16.41 -0.30
N SER A 121 1.92 -16.84 -1.02
CA SER A 121 1.79 -18.21 -1.53
C SER A 121 2.93 -18.56 -2.50
N PHE A 122 3.22 -19.86 -2.64
CA PHE A 122 4.29 -20.34 -3.50
C PHE A 122 4.14 -19.83 -4.95
N GLY A 123 5.22 -19.28 -5.52
CA GLY A 123 5.24 -18.73 -6.87
C GLY A 123 4.65 -17.31 -7.00
N CYS A 124 4.14 -16.71 -5.91
CA CYS A 124 3.57 -15.36 -5.88
C CYS A 124 4.45 -14.34 -5.16
N GLY A 125 5.69 -14.68 -4.82
CA GLY A 125 6.67 -13.69 -4.40
C GLY A 125 7.00 -12.72 -5.56
N ALA A 126 7.61 -11.58 -5.25
CA ALA A 126 7.85 -10.49 -6.20
C ALA A 126 8.50 -10.97 -7.52
N MET A 127 9.59 -11.75 -7.42
CA MET A 127 10.26 -12.31 -8.60
C MET A 127 9.32 -13.22 -9.42
N GLY A 128 8.63 -14.16 -8.75
CA GLY A 128 7.71 -15.09 -9.42
C GLY A 128 6.54 -14.37 -10.06
N ALA A 129 5.93 -13.42 -9.34
CA ALA A 129 4.79 -12.67 -9.84
C ALA A 129 5.14 -11.78 -11.05
N MET A 130 6.31 -11.14 -11.03
CA MET A 130 6.78 -10.34 -12.17
C MET A 130 7.13 -11.20 -13.38
N THR A 131 7.84 -12.31 -13.19
CA THR A 131 8.29 -13.18 -14.31
C THR A 131 7.15 -13.95 -14.95
N THR A 132 6.13 -14.35 -14.20
CA THR A 132 4.95 -15.06 -14.72
C THR A 132 3.86 -14.10 -15.22
N GLY A 133 4.04 -12.79 -15.06
CA GLY A 133 3.07 -11.77 -15.48
C GLY A 133 1.84 -11.67 -14.57
N LYS A 134 1.85 -12.29 -13.40
CA LYS A 134 0.83 -12.09 -12.35
C LYS A 134 0.82 -10.65 -11.87
N LEU A 135 1.99 -10.08 -11.62
CA LEU A 135 2.16 -8.67 -11.32
C LEU A 135 2.62 -7.93 -12.58
N LYS A 136 1.79 -7.00 -13.06
CA LYS A 136 2.18 -6.04 -14.08
C LYS A 136 2.92 -4.91 -13.37
N PHE A 137 4.15 -4.65 -13.82
CA PHE A 137 5.05 -3.70 -13.17
C PHE A 137 5.60 -2.71 -14.19
N GLU A 138 5.43 -1.43 -13.92
CA GLU A 138 6.08 -0.32 -14.60
C GLU A 138 6.95 0.44 -13.59
N GLY A 139 8.20 0.70 -13.95
CA GLY A 139 9.17 1.33 -13.08
C GLY A 139 10.59 0.81 -13.29
N PRO A 140 11.56 1.22 -12.46
CA PRO A 140 12.95 0.82 -12.56
C PRO A 140 13.14 -0.65 -12.14
N LYS A 141 12.97 -1.57 -13.09
CA LYS A 141 12.97 -3.04 -12.84
C LYS A 141 14.25 -3.54 -12.17
N MET A 142 15.39 -3.01 -12.57
CA MET A 142 16.68 -3.45 -11.98
C MET A 142 16.77 -3.04 -10.50
N GLU A 143 16.30 -1.86 -10.16
CA GLU A 143 16.21 -1.41 -8.76
C GLU A 143 15.24 -2.31 -7.97
N ALA A 144 14.05 -2.59 -8.52
CA ALA A 144 13.09 -3.49 -7.89
C ALA A 144 13.67 -4.88 -7.65
N MET A 145 14.47 -5.41 -8.60
CA MET A 145 15.17 -6.69 -8.46
C MET A 145 16.27 -6.65 -7.38
N GLY A 146 16.89 -5.51 -7.15
CA GLY A 146 17.89 -5.33 -6.09
C GLY A 146 17.29 -5.36 -4.68
N VAL A 147 16.00 -5.12 -4.53
CA VAL A 147 15.29 -5.03 -3.23
C VAL A 147 14.19 -6.09 -3.08
N MET A 148 14.41 -7.31 -3.56
CA MET A 148 13.39 -8.37 -3.56
C MET A 148 12.87 -8.74 -2.17
N GLY A 149 13.68 -8.65 -1.11
CA GLY A 149 13.27 -8.87 0.28
C GLY A 149 12.17 -7.87 0.70
N PRO A 150 12.48 -6.57 0.73
CA PRO A 150 11.51 -5.52 0.94
C PRO A 150 10.32 -5.56 -0.03
N PHE A 151 10.54 -5.86 -1.31
CA PHE A 151 9.44 -5.97 -2.27
C PHE A 151 8.45 -7.10 -1.90
N ASN A 152 8.95 -8.26 -1.48
CA ASN A 152 8.11 -9.34 -0.95
C ASN A 152 7.34 -8.89 0.30
N SER A 153 7.98 -8.15 1.20
CA SER A 153 7.34 -7.60 2.40
C SER A 153 6.21 -6.63 2.04
N PHE A 154 6.40 -5.81 1.01
CA PHE A 154 5.37 -4.92 0.48
C PHE A 154 4.18 -5.71 -0.11
N LEU A 155 4.42 -6.72 -0.93
CA LEU A 155 3.33 -7.54 -1.49
C LEU A 155 2.52 -8.23 -0.38
N LYS A 156 3.18 -8.78 0.64
CA LYS A 156 2.50 -9.38 1.81
C LYS A 156 1.71 -8.35 2.61
N LEU A 157 2.21 -7.11 2.71
CA LEU A 157 1.50 -6.02 3.37
C LEU A 157 0.13 -5.78 2.75
N THR A 158 -0.02 -5.93 1.42
CA THR A 158 -1.32 -5.78 0.75
C THR A 158 -2.36 -6.79 1.27
N GLY A 159 -1.94 -8.02 1.59
CA GLY A 159 -2.78 -9.04 2.21
C GLY A 159 -3.04 -8.76 3.70
N THR A 160 -2.05 -8.26 4.43
CA THR A 160 -2.18 -7.91 5.86
C THR A 160 -3.18 -6.78 6.08
N VAL A 161 -3.14 -5.73 5.26
CA VAL A 161 -4.13 -4.66 5.29
C VAL A 161 -5.50 -5.18 4.84
N GLY A 162 -5.51 -6.09 3.89
CA GLY A 162 -6.75 -6.71 3.39
C GLY A 162 -7.70 -5.71 2.73
N GLY A 163 -8.99 -6.02 2.77
CA GLY A 163 -10.04 -5.17 2.24
C GLY A 163 -11.08 -5.94 1.41
N ASP A 164 -12.27 -5.38 1.28
CA ASP A 164 -13.33 -5.95 0.45
C ASP A 164 -12.97 -5.84 -1.04
N LYS A 165 -13.02 -6.95 -1.75
CA LYS A 165 -12.77 -7.04 -3.20
C LYS A 165 -14.05 -7.05 -4.03
N GLY A 166 -15.22 -7.01 -3.40
CA GLY A 166 -16.52 -7.06 -4.09
C GLY A 166 -16.80 -5.82 -4.93
N ALA A 167 -16.38 -4.65 -4.46
CA ALA A 167 -16.60 -3.36 -5.13
C ALA A 167 -15.31 -2.77 -5.71
N CYS A 168 -15.46 -1.83 -6.64
CA CYS A 168 -14.43 -0.87 -7.06
C CYS A 168 -14.72 0.51 -6.42
N ASN A 169 -13.70 1.32 -6.19
CA ASN A 169 -13.76 2.69 -5.66
C ASN A 169 -14.00 3.72 -6.78
#